data_c6bda0641d75998e71353167ea8c7c7c
#
_entry.id   c6bda0641d75998e71353167ea8c7c7c
#
_cell.length_a   1.000
_cell.length_b   1.000
_cell.length_c   1.000
_cell.angle_alpha   90.00
_cell.angle_beta   90.00
_cell.angle_gamma   90.00
#
_symmetry.space_group_name_H-M   'P 1'
#
loop_
_entity.id
_entity.type
_entity.pdbx_description
1 polymer ?
#
loop_
_entity_poly.entity_id
_entity_poly.type
_entity_poly.pdbx_seq_one_letter_code
_entity_poly.pdbx_strand_id
1 'polypeptide(L)'
;MAVALVALFMAMGGSAYALVVTSGSIKNNTIRSVDVRNGGLLGKDLHRDSVGGRAIKESTLGLVNASILTQGSAHFAVVNAGGQQVRARGTTSSARTAEGRYQVIFDRDVRSCAYYATVGGPTAAAPPDNGQITVSGLGSNVNGVDIRTTGANGNDANKPFHLLVLC
;
A
#
# COMPACT_ATOMS: atom_id res chain seq x y z
N MET A 1 -24.06 -72.88 16.24
CA MET A 1 -24.82 -71.86 15.50
C MET A 1 -25.10 -70.62 16.30
N ALA A 2 -25.45 -70.62 17.57
CA ALA A 2 -25.77 -69.41 18.35
C ALA A 2 -24.59 -68.45 18.46
N VAL A 3 -23.36 -68.91 18.64
CA VAL A 3 -22.17 -68.02 18.80
C VAL A 3 -21.83 -67.27 17.49
N ALA A 4 -22.02 -67.94 16.33
CA ALA A 4 -21.78 -67.30 15.03
C ALA A 4 -22.79 -66.16 14.72
N LEU A 5 -24.04 -66.35 15.13
CA LEU A 5 -25.08 -65.30 15.00
C LEU A 5 -24.80 -64.09 15.88
N VAL A 6 -24.38 -64.30 17.12
CA VAL A 6 -23.99 -63.20 18.05
C VAL A 6 -22.78 -62.42 17.51
N ALA A 7 -21.76 -63.11 16.98
CA ALA A 7 -20.60 -62.48 16.37
C ALA A 7 -20.98 -61.65 15.13
N LEU A 8 -21.92 -62.15 14.31
CA LEU A 8 -22.40 -61.41 13.15
C LEU A 8 -23.18 -60.14 13.56
N PHE A 9 -24.01 -60.22 14.59
CA PHE A 9 -24.72 -59.03 15.11
C PHE A 9 -23.77 -57.99 15.73
N MET A 10 -22.70 -58.42 16.40
CA MET A 10 -21.70 -57.51 16.92
C MET A 10 -20.88 -56.84 15.79
N ALA A 11 -20.59 -57.58 14.72
CA ALA A 11 -19.88 -57.05 13.56
C ALA A 11 -20.73 -56.09 12.71
N MET A 12 -22.05 -56.30 12.66
CA MET A 12 -22.97 -55.42 11.93
C MET A 12 -23.51 -54.25 12.78
N GLY A 13 -23.44 -54.36 14.09
CA GLY A 13 -23.90 -53.31 15.04
C GLY A 13 -22.86 -52.24 15.36
N GLY A 14 -21.67 -52.31 14.76
CA GLY A 14 -20.69 -51.25 14.86
C GLY A 14 -21.21 -50.02 14.15
N SER A 15 -21.87 -49.14 14.88
CA SER A 15 -22.19 -47.80 14.37
C SER A 15 -20.88 -47.14 13.94
N ALA A 16 -20.69 -46.98 12.63
CA ALA A 16 -19.65 -46.13 12.09
C ALA A 16 -20.01 -44.68 12.52
N TYR A 17 -19.66 -44.31 13.73
CA TYR A 17 -19.70 -42.91 14.09
C TYR A 17 -18.67 -42.22 13.20
N ALA A 18 -19.14 -41.48 12.20
CA ALA A 18 -18.28 -40.54 11.51
C ALA A 18 -17.69 -39.62 12.58
N LEU A 19 -16.41 -39.77 12.89
CA LEU A 19 -15.72 -38.96 13.86
C LEU A 19 -15.75 -37.53 13.34
N VAL A 20 -16.61 -36.70 13.90
CA VAL A 20 -16.61 -35.26 13.60
C VAL A 20 -15.34 -34.68 14.23
N VAL A 21 -14.35 -34.41 13.39
CA VAL A 21 -13.11 -33.76 13.82
C VAL A 21 -13.42 -32.28 14.03
N THR A 22 -13.41 -31.86 15.26
CA THR A 22 -13.53 -30.44 15.66
C THR A 22 -12.16 -29.84 15.93
N SER A 23 -12.08 -28.51 16.03
CA SER A 23 -10.84 -27.81 16.40
C SER A 23 -10.25 -28.31 17.74
N GLY A 24 -11.09 -28.74 18.69
CA GLY A 24 -10.64 -29.34 19.95
C GLY A 24 -10.02 -30.73 19.80
N SER A 25 -10.30 -31.42 18.71
CA SER A 25 -9.73 -32.75 18.37
C SER A 25 -8.35 -32.66 17.72
N ILE A 26 -7.98 -31.48 17.23
CA ILE A 26 -6.70 -31.25 16.55
C ILE A 26 -5.73 -30.58 17.51
N LYS A 27 -4.65 -31.28 17.86
CA LYS A 27 -3.62 -30.71 18.72
C LYS A 27 -2.84 -29.63 17.94
N ASN A 28 -2.53 -28.50 18.60
CA ASN A 28 -1.74 -27.44 18.01
C ASN A 28 -0.39 -27.97 17.45
N ASN A 29 0.02 -27.46 16.27
CA ASN A 29 1.24 -27.84 15.55
C ASN A 29 1.31 -29.29 15.04
N THR A 30 0.18 -29.99 14.94
CA THR A 30 0.15 -31.37 14.40
C THR A 30 -0.15 -31.42 12.91
N ILE A 31 -0.82 -30.43 12.34
CA ILE A 31 -1.08 -30.34 10.89
C ILE A 31 0.17 -29.82 10.18
N ARG A 32 0.70 -30.61 9.26
CA ARG A 32 1.87 -30.29 8.44
C ARG A 32 1.45 -30.00 7.00
N SER A 33 2.37 -29.45 6.20
CA SER A 33 2.10 -29.17 4.78
C SER A 33 1.71 -30.43 3.96
N VAL A 34 2.19 -31.59 4.36
CA VAL A 34 1.83 -32.88 3.71
C VAL A 34 0.39 -33.29 3.98
N ASP A 35 -0.20 -32.81 5.08
CA ASP A 35 -1.57 -33.11 5.49
C ASP A 35 -2.59 -32.22 4.76
N VAL A 36 -2.11 -31.18 4.09
CA VAL A 36 -2.94 -30.22 3.33
C VAL A 36 -2.64 -30.39 1.84
N ARG A 37 -3.67 -30.77 1.07
CA ARG A 37 -3.53 -30.87 -0.38
C ARG A 37 -3.11 -29.53 -0.97
N ASN A 38 -2.16 -29.57 -1.93
CA ASN A 38 -1.76 -28.37 -2.67
C ASN A 38 -2.98 -27.70 -3.31
N GLY A 39 -3.16 -26.40 -3.06
CA GLY A 39 -4.34 -25.65 -3.48
C GLY A 39 -5.62 -25.98 -2.71
N GLY A 40 -5.53 -26.78 -1.63
CA GLY A 40 -6.69 -27.13 -0.79
C GLY A 40 -7.19 -26.01 0.11
N LEU A 41 -6.35 -25.01 0.40
CA LEU A 41 -6.73 -23.81 1.15
C LEU A 41 -6.95 -22.65 0.19
N LEU A 42 -8.13 -22.07 0.23
CA LEU A 42 -8.52 -20.91 -0.57
C LEU A 42 -8.66 -19.69 0.36
N GLY A 43 -8.69 -18.49 -0.20
CA GLY A 43 -8.85 -17.25 0.58
C GLY A 43 -10.10 -17.22 1.47
N LYS A 44 -11.18 -17.93 1.08
CA LYS A 44 -12.40 -18.08 1.90
C LYS A 44 -12.21 -18.96 3.15
N ASP A 45 -11.19 -19.83 3.15
CA ASP A 45 -10.90 -20.76 4.25
C ASP A 45 -9.98 -20.10 5.30
N LEU A 46 -9.47 -18.90 4.99
CA LEU A 46 -8.66 -18.07 5.88
C LEU A 46 -9.49 -16.93 6.42
N HIS A 47 -9.49 -16.74 7.73
CA HIS A 47 -10.12 -15.57 8.32
C HIS A 47 -9.41 -14.30 7.83
N ARG A 48 -10.18 -13.20 7.61
CA ARG A 48 -9.59 -11.92 7.22
C ARG A 48 -8.50 -11.53 8.24
N ASP A 49 -7.37 -11.04 7.74
CA ASP A 49 -6.21 -10.60 8.52
C ASP A 49 -5.53 -11.72 9.37
N SER A 50 -5.85 -13.00 9.13
CA SER A 50 -5.24 -14.12 9.86
C SER A 50 -3.81 -14.45 9.42
N VAL A 51 -3.38 -13.99 8.24
CA VAL A 51 -2.03 -14.23 7.70
C VAL A 51 -1.22 -12.95 7.79
N GLY A 52 -0.36 -12.86 8.79
CA GLY A 52 0.54 -11.71 8.97
C GLY A 52 1.81 -11.80 8.10
N GLY A 53 2.49 -10.65 7.91
CA GLY A 53 3.69 -10.56 7.08
C GLY A 53 4.82 -11.55 7.44
N ARG A 54 4.94 -11.96 8.70
CA ARG A 54 5.92 -12.98 9.12
C ARG A 54 5.63 -14.38 8.59
N ALA A 55 4.36 -14.66 8.24
CA ALA A 55 3.94 -15.96 7.71
C ALA A 55 4.11 -16.05 6.19
N ILE A 56 4.45 -14.95 5.53
CA ILE A 56 4.61 -14.85 4.08
C ILE A 56 6.09 -14.72 3.74
N LYS A 57 6.61 -15.62 2.92
CA LYS A 57 7.95 -15.47 2.34
C LYS A 57 7.84 -14.53 1.13
N GLU A 58 8.05 -13.23 1.34
CA GLU A 58 7.86 -12.18 0.34
C GLU A 58 8.67 -12.41 -0.95
N SER A 59 9.87 -13.01 -0.83
CA SER A 59 10.72 -13.32 -1.98
C SER A 59 10.12 -14.35 -2.96
N THR A 60 9.06 -15.05 -2.55
CA THR A 60 8.35 -16.04 -3.39
C THR A 60 7.02 -15.51 -3.93
N LEU A 61 6.59 -14.35 -3.46
CA LEU A 61 5.43 -13.68 -4.01
C LEU A 61 5.83 -13.13 -5.40
N GLY A 62 5.09 -13.49 -6.44
CA GLY A 62 5.18 -12.80 -7.72
C GLY A 62 4.89 -11.31 -7.56
N LEU A 63 4.79 -10.57 -8.66
CA LEU A 63 4.46 -9.14 -8.62
C LEU A 63 3.22 -8.89 -7.75
N VAL A 64 3.43 -8.61 -6.46
CA VAL A 64 2.39 -8.00 -5.63
C VAL A 64 2.10 -6.66 -6.27
N ASN A 65 0.85 -6.43 -6.63
CA ASN A 65 0.42 -5.18 -7.24
C ASN A 65 1.09 -4.01 -6.51
N ALA A 66 1.88 -3.21 -7.22
CA ALA A 66 2.64 -2.09 -6.67
C ALA A 66 1.78 -1.11 -5.84
N SER A 67 0.46 -1.17 -5.98
CA SER A 67 -0.49 -0.42 -5.16
C SER A 67 -0.38 -0.72 -3.66
N ILE A 68 0.07 -1.91 -3.26
CA ILE A 68 0.26 -2.26 -1.84
C ILE A 68 1.58 -1.68 -1.33
N LEU A 69 2.64 -1.68 -2.15
CA LEU A 69 3.95 -1.11 -1.79
C LEU A 69 3.93 0.42 -1.78
N THR A 70 3.09 1.05 -2.62
CA THR A 70 3.05 2.51 -2.76
C THR A 70 2.04 3.18 -1.83
N GLN A 71 1.16 2.47 -1.16
CA GLN A 71 0.14 3.10 -0.31
C GLN A 71 0.71 3.84 0.91
N GLY A 72 1.93 3.53 1.35
CA GLY A 72 2.56 4.19 2.49
C GLY A 72 3.77 5.07 2.17
N SER A 73 4.42 4.90 1.00
CA SER A 73 5.74 5.51 0.73
C SER A 73 5.76 6.59 -0.34
N ALA A 74 4.77 6.67 -1.21
CA ALA A 74 4.71 7.67 -2.28
C ALA A 74 3.56 8.66 -2.05
N HIS A 75 3.91 9.91 -1.88
CA HIS A 75 2.99 11.04 -1.77
C HIS A 75 3.23 11.96 -2.95
N PHE A 76 2.21 12.64 -3.45
CA PHE A 76 2.39 13.56 -4.56
C PHE A 76 1.41 14.74 -4.51
N ALA A 77 1.80 15.82 -5.17
CA ALA A 77 0.94 16.95 -5.48
C ALA A 77 1.16 17.43 -6.92
N VAL A 78 0.09 17.66 -7.63
CA VAL A 78 0.06 18.41 -8.89
C VAL A 78 -0.56 19.76 -8.59
N VAL A 79 0.22 20.81 -8.75
CA VAL A 79 -0.14 22.17 -8.32
C VAL A 79 -0.13 23.10 -9.54
N ASN A 80 -1.17 23.92 -9.66
CA ASN A 80 -1.25 24.91 -10.73
C ASN A 80 -0.37 26.15 -10.42
N ALA A 81 -0.18 27.03 -11.38
CA ALA A 81 0.60 28.25 -11.21
C ALA A 81 0.06 29.19 -10.12
N GLY A 82 -1.19 29.07 -9.75
CA GLY A 82 -1.82 29.81 -8.64
C GLY A 82 -1.56 29.22 -7.25
N GLY A 83 -0.93 28.05 -7.17
CA GLY A 83 -0.66 27.36 -5.91
C GLY A 83 -1.76 26.41 -5.44
N GLN A 84 -2.79 26.16 -6.25
CA GLN A 84 -3.89 25.27 -5.90
C GLN A 84 -3.57 23.82 -6.31
N GLN A 85 -3.90 22.87 -5.44
CA GLN A 85 -3.83 21.44 -5.75
C GLN A 85 -4.90 21.07 -6.77
N VAL A 86 -4.48 20.43 -7.86
CA VAL A 86 -5.37 19.87 -8.87
C VAL A 86 -5.57 18.36 -8.64
N ARG A 87 -4.49 17.68 -8.28
CA ARG A 87 -4.47 16.27 -7.86
C ARG A 87 -3.42 16.09 -6.78
N ALA A 88 -3.73 15.29 -5.79
CA ALA A 88 -2.78 15.04 -4.72
C ALA A 88 -3.06 13.73 -3.99
N ARG A 89 -2.05 13.26 -3.25
CA ARG A 89 -2.16 12.13 -2.34
C ARG A 89 -1.26 12.36 -1.13
N GLY A 90 -1.86 12.20 0.07
CA GLY A 90 -1.15 12.40 1.33
C GLY A 90 -0.79 13.85 1.61
N THR A 91 -1.46 14.83 0.99
CA THR A 91 -1.28 16.24 1.23
C THR A 91 -2.49 16.82 1.94
N THR A 92 -2.27 17.82 2.78
CA THR A 92 -3.33 18.58 3.48
C THR A 92 -3.61 19.92 2.83
N SER A 93 -2.58 20.56 2.26
CA SER A 93 -2.73 21.87 1.60
C SER A 93 -1.57 22.19 0.66
N SER A 94 -1.80 23.14 -0.25
CA SER A 94 -0.74 23.84 -0.97
C SER A 94 -1.11 25.32 -1.13
N ALA A 95 -0.10 26.17 -1.20
CA ALA A 95 -0.28 27.60 -1.40
C ALA A 95 0.90 28.19 -2.15
N ARG A 96 0.62 29.22 -2.95
CA ARG A 96 1.66 30.13 -3.44
C ARG A 96 1.87 31.23 -2.39
N THR A 97 3.10 31.37 -1.92
CA THR A 97 3.47 32.36 -0.88
C THR A 97 4.01 33.66 -1.48
N ALA A 98 4.63 33.57 -2.67
CA ALA A 98 5.12 34.72 -3.44
C ALA A 98 5.23 34.31 -4.93
N GLU A 99 5.71 35.21 -5.78
CA GLU A 99 6.02 34.85 -7.16
C GLU A 99 7.08 33.73 -7.20
N GLY A 100 6.78 32.65 -7.93
CA GLY A 100 7.63 31.47 -8.02
C GLY A 100 7.86 30.72 -6.71
N ARG A 101 7.16 31.01 -5.63
CA ARG A 101 7.33 30.40 -4.31
C ARG A 101 6.08 29.68 -3.87
N TYR A 102 6.23 28.42 -3.46
CA TYR A 102 5.10 27.58 -3.07
C TYR A 102 5.46 26.73 -1.87
N GLN A 103 4.43 26.36 -1.12
CA GLN A 103 4.52 25.41 -0.03
C GLN A 103 3.46 24.32 -0.23
N VAL A 104 3.86 23.07 -0.01
CA VAL A 104 2.97 21.91 0.00
C VAL A 104 3.11 21.24 1.36
N ILE A 105 1.97 21.06 2.04
CA ILE A 105 1.92 20.44 3.36
C ILE A 105 1.33 19.02 3.24
N PHE A 106 2.01 18.07 3.84
CA PHE A 106 1.63 16.66 3.86
C PHE A 106 0.94 16.29 5.18
N ASP A 107 0.32 15.13 5.22
CA ASP A 107 -0.36 14.58 6.39
C ASP A 107 0.60 13.93 7.41
N ARG A 108 1.92 14.00 7.14
CA ARG A 108 2.98 13.37 7.94
C ARG A 108 4.30 14.15 7.89
N ASP A 109 5.22 13.76 8.77
CA ASP A 109 6.59 14.23 8.74
C ASP A 109 7.31 13.73 7.47
N VAL A 110 7.82 14.65 6.66
CA VAL A 110 8.50 14.36 5.38
C VAL A 110 9.99 14.69 5.41
N ARG A 111 10.57 15.08 6.55
CA ARG A 111 11.98 15.51 6.66
C ARG A 111 13.00 14.46 6.23
N SER A 112 12.68 13.18 6.43
CA SER A 112 13.54 12.04 6.04
C SER A 112 13.26 11.51 4.64
N CYS A 113 12.34 12.14 3.89
CA CYS A 113 11.90 11.69 2.58
C CYS A 113 12.73 12.32 1.46
N ALA A 114 12.74 11.69 0.29
CA ALA A 114 13.30 12.25 -0.93
C ALA A 114 12.25 13.06 -1.68
N TYR A 115 12.63 14.23 -2.19
CA TYR A 115 11.76 15.13 -2.95
C TYR A 115 12.18 15.16 -4.40
N TYR A 116 11.21 14.99 -5.31
CA TYR A 116 11.36 15.12 -6.75
C TYR A 116 10.31 16.07 -7.27
N ALA A 117 10.72 17.07 -8.05
CA ALA A 117 9.76 17.93 -8.69
C ALA A 117 10.14 18.23 -10.14
N THR A 118 9.12 18.49 -10.94
CA THR A 118 9.26 18.92 -12.33
C THR A 118 8.24 20.00 -12.64
N VAL A 119 8.64 20.99 -13.44
CA VAL A 119 7.68 21.91 -14.07
C VAL A 119 6.81 21.09 -15.01
N GLY A 120 5.50 21.18 -14.87
CA GLY A 120 4.57 20.36 -15.64
C GLY A 120 3.15 20.88 -15.53
N GLY A 121 2.38 20.75 -16.62
CA GLY A 121 0.99 21.19 -16.66
C GLY A 121 0.07 20.30 -15.80
N PRO A 122 -0.95 20.87 -15.18
CA PRO A 122 -1.89 20.12 -14.34
C PRO A 122 -2.94 19.35 -15.15
N THR A 123 -3.03 19.58 -16.46
CA THR A 123 -4.02 18.98 -17.38
C THR A 123 -3.32 18.44 -18.63
N ALA A 124 -4.09 17.80 -19.51
CA ALA A 124 -3.61 17.31 -20.82
C ALA A 124 -3.40 18.42 -21.88
N ALA A 125 -3.35 19.68 -21.47
CA ALA A 125 -2.97 20.80 -22.33
C ALA A 125 -1.47 20.76 -22.68
N ALA A 126 -1.03 21.68 -23.53
CA ALA A 126 0.39 21.82 -23.88
C ALA A 126 1.27 21.99 -22.62
N PRO A 127 2.50 21.46 -22.64
CA PRO A 127 3.42 21.65 -21.53
C PRO A 127 3.66 23.15 -21.29
N PRO A 128 3.91 23.56 -20.03
CA PRO A 128 4.22 24.96 -19.73
C PRO A 128 5.55 25.35 -20.37
N ASP A 129 5.73 26.66 -20.58
CA ASP A 129 6.99 27.21 -21.07
C ASP A 129 8.19 26.78 -20.19
N ASN A 130 9.38 26.81 -20.76
CA ASN A 130 10.62 26.46 -20.09
C ASN A 130 10.79 27.17 -18.75
N GLY A 131 11.31 26.45 -17.77
CA GLY A 131 11.59 26.95 -16.44
C GLY A 131 12.35 25.92 -15.62
N GLN A 132 12.81 26.34 -14.46
CA GLN A 132 13.49 25.49 -13.50
C GLN A 132 12.64 25.34 -12.25
N ILE A 133 12.89 24.27 -11.49
CA ILE A 133 12.25 24.02 -10.21
C ILE A 133 13.28 23.50 -9.23
N THR A 134 13.21 23.98 -8.00
CA THR A 134 14.00 23.48 -6.88
C THR A 134 13.08 23.18 -5.70
N VAL A 135 13.46 22.19 -4.90
CA VAL A 135 12.67 21.74 -3.74
C VAL A 135 13.55 21.53 -2.53
N SER A 136 13.01 21.81 -1.36
CA SER A 136 13.62 21.52 -0.06
C SER A 136 12.54 21.26 0.99
N GLY A 137 12.93 20.67 2.12
CA GLY A 137 12.05 20.63 3.30
C GLY A 137 11.74 22.05 3.79
N LEU A 138 10.52 22.27 4.27
CA LEU A 138 10.10 23.54 4.85
C LEU A 138 10.60 23.65 6.29
N GLY A 139 11.53 24.55 6.56
CA GLY A 139 12.19 24.67 7.88
C GLY A 139 11.24 24.99 9.04
N SER A 140 10.11 25.62 8.77
CA SER A 140 9.10 25.97 9.77
C SER A 140 8.04 24.90 10.03
N ASN A 141 7.98 23.84 9.20
CA ASN A 141 6.98 22.78 9.32
C ASN A 141 7.55 21.45 8.83
N VAL A 142 7.65 20.47 9.72
CA VAL A 142 8.20 19.13 9.45
C VAL A 142 7.41 18.37 8.38
N ASN A 143 6.16 18.73 8.15
CA ASN A 143 5.28 18.14 7.15
C ASN A 143 5.32 18.88 5.81
N GLY A 144 6.14 19.94 5.69
CA GLY A 144 6.13 20.85 4.56
C GLY A 144 7.31 20.65 3.61
N VAL A 145 7.03 20.91 2.33
CA VAL A 145 8.03 21.06 1.26
C VAL A 145 7.92 22.46 0.70
N ASP A 146 9.07 23.14 0.59
CA ASP A 146 9.23 24.44 -0.05
C ASP A 146 9.66 24.27 -1.50
N ILE A 147 9.00 24.97 -2.40
CA ILE A 147 9.21 24.85 -3.85
C ILE A 147 9.49 26.24 -4.44
N ARG A 148 10.53 26.32 -5.25
CA ARG A 148 10.81 27.50 -6.06
C ARG A 148 10.75 27.16 -7.54
N THR A 149 10.02 27.96 -8.32
CA THR A 149 9.97 27.87 -9.78
C THR A 149 10.48 29.16 -10.40
N THR A 150 11.21 29.03 -11.50
CA THR A 150 11.74 30.17 -12.27
C THR A 150 11.38 30.04 -13.74
N GLY A 151 11.42 31.15 -14.44
CA GLY A 151 11.36 31.17 -15.90
C GLY A 151 12.70 30.79 -16.54
N ALA A 152 12.74 30.76 -17.88
CA ALA A 152 13.95 30.47 -18.64
C ALA A 152 15.09 31.50 -18.40
N ASN A 153 14.75 32.72 -17.98
CA ASN A 153 15.68 33.78 -17.62
C ASN A 153 16.26 33.70 -16.20
N GLY A 154 15.87 32.64 -15.44
CA GLY A 154 16.30 32.43 -14.05
C GLY A 154 15.57 33.27 -13.00
N ASN A 155 14.69 34.19 -13.38
CA ASN A 155 13.89 34.97 -12.45
C ASN A 155 12.72 34.11 -11.90
N ASP A 156 12.29 34.41 -10.67
CA ASP A 156 11.11 33.78 -10.08
C ASP A 156 9.91 33.97 -11.02
N ALA A 157 9.18 32.89 -11.27
CA ALA A 157 8.04 32.87 -12.16
C ALA A 157 7.03 31.79 -11.74
N ASN A 158 5.76 32.13 -11.81
CA ASN A 158 4.70 31.20 -11.43
C ASN A 158 4.55 30.10 -12.46
N LYS A 159 5.07 28.90 -12.16
CA LYS A 159 4.94 27.71 -13.02
C LYS A 159 4.14 26.64 -12.30
N PRO A 160 3.26 25.91 -13.03
CA PRO A 160 2.64 24.70 -12.49
C PRO A 160 3.70 23.61 -12.37
N PHE A 161 3.52 22.69 -11.42
CA PHE A 161 4.51 21.64 -11.17
C PHE A 161 3.88 20.35 -10.66
N HIS A 162 4.65 19.28 -10.78
CA HIS A 162 4.40 17.99 -10.14
C HIS A 162 5.46 17.78 -9.07
N LEU A 163 5.03 17.42 -7.89
CA LEU A 163 5.88 17.07 -6.75
C LEU A 163 5.62 15.63 -6.36
N LEU A 164 6.69 14.84 -6.24
CA LEU A 164 6.69 13.48 -5.68
C LEU A 164 7.55 13.47 -4.42
N VAL A 165 7.03 12.88 -3.36
CA VAL A 165 7.72 12.67 -2.09
C VAL A 165 7.74 11.18 -1.79
N LEU A 166 8.94 10.62 -1.64
CA LEU A 166 9.18 9.21 -1.33
C LEU A 166 9.74 9.10 0.09
N CYS A 167 9.01 8.41 0.96
CA CYS A 167 9.38 8.19 2.36
C CYS A 167 9.85 6.72 2.60
#